data_cf75618080132577b6f4f4d308d30375
#
_entry.id   cf75618080132577b6f4f4d308d30375
#
_cell.length_a   1.000
_cell.length_b   1.000
_cell.length_c   1.000
_cell.angle_alpha   90.00
_cell.angle_beta   90.00
_cell.angle_gamma   90.00
#
_symmetry.space_group_name_H-M   'P 1'
#
loop_
_entity.id
_entity.type
_entity.pdbx_description
1 polymer ?
#
loop_
_entity_poly.entity_id
_entity_poly.type
_entity_poly.pdbx_seq_one_letter_code
_entity_poly.pdbx_strand_id
1 'polypeptide(L)'
;MTKARSAKRPGRSRADRNIAWIERYCLVPEGKDVGKPVVLRDWQRDEVRRIYDNPHGTRTAIISFARKNGKTALVAFLLLLHLCGPEAKPNSQLYSGAQSKEQAGALFNLAAKVVRLSPELNEFVGIRDTQKVLYCPDLGTTYEALSAEAKTSHGKSPIFIVHDELGQVRGPNFPLYSVLESGTGAHEAPLSIIISTQAPNPGDLLSMLIDDALTGRDPHTVVSVYAAPDDMDPFSEEAWKLANPAYGDFRRATDVRDEANKAKALPSLEPEFRNLYLNQRVEMFAPFITRTIWEACNAAPADFDGLPVYGGLDLSAVSDLTALVYVAPLDGVWQTRPKFWLPSEGLAEKSRNDRVPYDVWAKQGHLLTTPGRTIEYEYVAAQIFADCQRMDVRKIAFDRWNYKNLKPWLAKAGFRPEQLDGDDAIFAEFGQGFASMSPALRALESTVLTGSIAHGGHPVLTMCMANAVVTTNPAGDRKLDKAKASGRIDGAVALAMAVGTAEAEYDDGAAKRANMDSYFASLGVA
;
A
#
# COMPACT_ATOMS: atom_id res chain seq x y z
N MET A 1 58.54 0.11 45.78
CA MET A 1 58.51 0.21 44.30
C MET A 1 57.30 -0.51 43.79
N THR A 2 56.22 0.22 43.59
CA THR A 2 54.93 -0.31 43.15
C THR A 2 54.92 -0.33 41.61
N LYS A 3 54.87 -1.55 41.01
CA LYS A 3 54.77 -1.70 39.55
C LYS A 3 53.43 -1.14 39.08
N ALA A 4 53.44 -0.08 38.29
CA ALA A 4 52.29 0.41 37.59
C ALA A 4 51.78 -0.70 36.63
N ARG A 5 50.54 -1.16 36.84
CA ARG A 5 49.82 -2.01 35.89
C ARG A 5 49.60 -1.18 34.61
N SER A 6 50.24 -1.58 33.52
CA SER A 6 49.96 -1.04 32.20
C SER A 6 48.49 -1.31 31.87
N ALA A 7 47.71 -0.27 31.72
CA ALA A 7 46.33 -0.40 31.21
C ALA A 7 46.40 -1.02 29.81
N LYS A 8 45.90 -2.23 29.65
CA LYS A 8 45.67 -2.85 28.32
C LYS A 8 44.85 -1.85 27.52
N ARG A 9 45.36 -1.37 26.37
CA ARG A 9 44.53 -0.65 25.40
C ARG A 9 43.26 -1.48 25.14
N PRO A 10 42.07 -0.88 25.25
CA PRO A 10 40.86 -1.61 24.93
C PRO A 10 40.98 -2.16 23.50
N GLY A 11 40.77 -3.48 23.33
CA GLY A 11 40.79 -4.09 22.00
C GLY A 11 39.74 -3.43 21.14
N ARG A 12 39.96 -3.37 19.80
CA ARG A 12 38.96 -2.86 18.85
C ARG A 12 37.64 -3.59 19.04
N SER A 13 36.50 -2.86 19.04
CA SER A 13 35.17 -3.45 19.10
C SER A 13 34.89 -4.32 17.86
N ARG A 14 33.79 -5.10 17.88
CA ARG A 14 33.37 -5.90 16.73
C ARG A 14 33.07 -4.97 15.54
N ALA A 15 32.33 -3.90 15.77
CA ALA A 15 32.04 -2.90 14.75
C ALA A 15 33.31 -2.21 14.21
N ASP A 16 34.27 -1.85 15.07
CA ASP A 16 35.50 -1.21 14.60
C ASP A 16 36.35 -2.13 13.71
N ARG A 17 36.34 -3.45 13.96
CA ARG A 17 36.96 -4.43 13.05
C ARG A 17 36.26 -4.48 11.70
N ASN A 18 34.92 -4.48 11.70
CA ASN A 18 34.11 -4.51 10.50
C ASN A 18 34.29 -3.24 9.67
N ILE A 19 34.26 -2.08 10.30
CA ILE A 19 34.54 -0.77 9.66
C ILE A 19 35.93 -0.78 9.01
N ALA A 20 36.95 -1.20 9.76
CA ALA A 20 38.32 -1.26 9.23
C ALA A 20 38.46 -2.22 8.04
N TRP A 21 37.74 -3.34 8.05
CA TRP A 21 37.71 -4.29 6.93
C TRP A 21 37.04 -3.68 5.70
N ILE A 22 35.87 -3.04 5.87
CA ILE A 22 35.14 -2.35 4.78
C ILE A 22 36.05 -1.30 4.13
N GLU A 23 36.65 -0.43 4.93
CA GLU A 23 37.50 0.66 4.43
C GLU A 23 38.81 0.17 3.80
N ARG A 24 39.28 -1.01 4.19
CA ARG A 24 40.48 -1.63 3.63
C ARG A 24 40.22 -2.31 2.27
N TYR A 25 39.11 -3.05 2.15
CA TYR A 25 38.90 -3.98 1.03
C TYR A 25 37.81 -3.51 0.06
N CYS A 26 36.87 -2.66 0.49
CA CYS A 26 35.81 -2.22 -0.39
C CYS A 26 36.16 -0.92 -1.13
N LEU A 27 35.83 -0.87 -2.41
CA LEU A 27 35.94 0.32 -3.23
C LEU A 27 34.53 0.85 -3.55
N VAL A 28 34.40 2.18 -3.75
CA VAL A 28 33.14 2.84 -4.09
C VAL A 28 32.64 2.27 -5.44
N PRO A 29 31.44 1.65 -5.47
CA PRO A 29 30.99 0.96 -6.67
C PRO A 29 30.41 1.86 -7.76
N GLU A 30 29.91 3.06 -7.39
CA GLU A 30 29.20 3.96 -8.30
C GLU A 30 29.40 5.44 -7.92
N GLY A 31 29.10 6.32 -8.88
CA GLY A 31 29.15 7.78 -8.68
C GLY A 31 30.51 8.41 -8.97
N LYS A 32 30.69 9.64 -8.49
CA LYS A 32 31.88 10.46 -8.79
C LYS A 32 33.20 9.91 -8.24
N ASP A 33 33.10 9.08 -7.19
CA ASP A 33 34.25 8.52 -6.48
C ASP A 33 34.47 7.02 -6.77
N VAL A 34 33.90 6.52 -7.84
CA VAL A 34 34.05 5.12 -8.27
C VAL A 34 35.52 4.69 -8.29
N GLY A 35 35.80 3.51 -7.70
CA GLY A 35 37.14 2.95 -7.62
C GLY A 35 38.04 3.50 -6.51
N LYS A 36 37.62 4.55 -5.78
CA LYS A 36 38.31 5.01 -4.57
C LYS A 36 38.01 4.10 -3.38
N PRO A 37 38.93 4.00 -2.39
CA PRO A 37 38.63 3.32 -1.14
C PRO A 37 37.36 3.88 -0.47
N VAL A 38 36.54 2.98 0.08
CA VAL A 38 35.38 3.39 0.87
C VAL A 38 35.85 4.07 2.15
N VAL A 39 35.29 5.24 2.42
CA VAL A 39 35.39 5.93 3.72
C VAL A 39 33.97 6.07 4.25
N LEU A 40 33.64 5.29 5.28
CA LEU A 40 32.32 5.34 5.89
C LEU A 40 32.11 6.69 6.60
N ARG A 41 30.95 7.31 6.36
CA ARG A 41 30.51 8.53 7.04
C ARG A 41 30.15 8.22 8.49
N ASP A 42 30.10 9.22 9.35
CA ASP A 42 29.83 9.03 10.77
C ASP A 42 28.50 8.29 10.99
N TRP A 43 27.43 8.69 10.31
CA TRP A 43 26.14 7.99 10.40
C TRP A 43 26.21 6.51 9.95
N GLN A 44 27.03 6.18 8.93
CA GLN A 44 27.22 4.79 8.50
C GLN A 44 28.01 3.99 9.55
N ARG A 45 29.03 4.60 10.15
CA ARG A 45 29.79 4.01 11.25
C ARG A 45 28.90 3.77 12.47
N ASP A 46 27.99 4.70 12.76
CA ASP A 46 27.03 4.56 13.86
C ASP A 46 26.04 3.42 13.61
N GLU A 47 25.54 3.25 12.38
CA GLU A 47 24.72 2.09 12.03
C GLU A 47 25.48 0.77 12.20
N VAL A 48 26.74 0.70 11.74
CA VAL A 48 27.58 -0.48 11.94
C VAL A 48 27.78 -0.77 13.43
N ARG A 49 28.00 0.26 14.27
CA ARG A 49 28.14 0.10 15.73
C ARG A 49 26.84 -0.38 16.37
N ARG A 50 25.71 0.20 16.01
CA ARG A 50 24.39 -0.22 16.50
C ARG A 50 24.13 -1.69 16.23
N ILE A 51 24.49 -2.18 15.04
CA ILE A 51 24.26 -3.56 14.62
C ILE A 51 25.24 -4.51 15.33
N TYR A 52 26.55 -4.23 15.30
CA TYR A 52 27.57 -5.21 15.68
C TYR A 52 28.07 -5.09 17.13
N ASP A 53 27.89 -3.94 17.76
CA ASP A 53 28.29 -3.71 19.15
C ASP A 53 27.07 -3.74 20.12
N ASN A 54 25.88 -4.15 19.67
CA ASN A 54 24.74 -4.38 20.55
C ASN A 54 25.09 -5.43 21.61
N PRO A 55 25.05 -5.09 22.91
CA PRO A 55 25.45 -6.03 23.99
C PRO A 55 24.61 -7.28 24.07
N HIS A 56 23.38 -7.25 23.55
CA HIS A 56 22.47 -8.40 23.51
C HIS A 56 22.65 -9.26 22.24
N GLY A 57 23.43 -8.78 21.25
CA GLY A 57 23.53 -9.40 19.94
C GLY A 57 22.32 -9.08 19.06
N THR A 58 22.54 -8.46 17.91
CA THR A 58 21.46 -8.09 17.00
C THR A 58 21.04 -9.28 16.15
N ARG A 59 19.72 -9.54 16.09
CA ARG A 59 19.09 -10.49 15.16
C ARG A 59 18.37 -9.80 14.04
N THR A 60 17.77 -8.63 14.31
CA THR A 60 17.08 -7.82 13.31
C THR A 60 17.58 -6.39 13.36
N ALA A 61 17.94 -5.83 12.21
CA ALA A 61 18.30 -4.42 12.06
C ALA A 61 17.39 -3.77 11.02
N ILE A 62 16.64 -2.74 11.42
CA ILE A 62 15.75 -1.97 10.54
C ILE A 62 16.37 -0.60 10.30
N ILE A 63 16.69 -0.28 9.04
CA ILE A 63 17.30 1.00 8.66
C ILE A 63 16.40 1.66 7.62
N SER A 64 15.69 2.71 8.03
CA SER A 64 14.76 3.43 7.19
C SER A 64 15.20 4.88 6.99
N PHE A 65 15.40 5.29 5.75
CA PHE A 65 15.66 6.66 5.33
C PHE A 65 15.30 6.91 3.87
N ALA A 66 15.22 8.19 3.49
CA ALA A 66 14.82 8.63 2.17
C ALA A 66 15.62 7.99 1.02
N ARG A 67 15.08 8.03 -0.19
CA ARG A 67 15.73 7.48 -1.40
C ARG A 67 17.07 8.14 -1.71
N LYS A 68 17.97 7.40 -2.38
CA LYS A 68 19.28 7.87 -2.88
C LYS A 68 20.30 8.27 -1.78
N ASN A 69 20.12 7.78 -0.56
CA ASN A 69 21.09 7.96 0.54
C ASN A 69 22.06 6.76 0.69
N GLY A 70 22.16 5.89 -0.29
CA GLY A 70 23.16 4.82 -0.29
C GLY A 70 22.83 3.60 0.59
N LYS A 71 21.53 3.34 0.91
CA LYS A 71 21.10 2.16 1.68
C LYS A 71 21.70 0.86 1.15
N THR A 72 21.42 0.59 -0.11
CA THR A 72 21.83 -0.66 -0.78
C THR A 72 23.33 -0.80 -0.87
N ALA A 73 24.08 0.32 -1.03
CA ALA A 73 25.55 0.29 -1.05
C ALA A 73 26.12 -0.05 0.33
N LEU A 74 25.60 0.55 1.42
CA LEU A 74 26.01 0.21 2.78
C LEU A 74 25.78 -1.28 3.05
N VAL A 75 24.60 -1.79 2.71
CA VAL A 75 24.27 -3.19 2.97
C VAL A 75 25.05 -4.15 2.04
N ALA A 76 25.46 -3.71 0.84
CA ALA A 76 26.39 -4.49 0.03
C ALA A 76 27.74 -4.70 0.71
N PHE A 77 28.27 -3.69 1.43
CA PHE A 77 29.47 -3.86 2.24
C PHE A 77 29.25 -4.82 3.41
N LEU A 78 28.09 -4.73 4.09
CA LEU A 78 27.73 -5.64 5.18
C LEU A 78 27.54 -7.09 4.67
N LEU A 79 26.96 -7.26 3.49
CA LEU A 79 26.86 -8.56 2.84
C LEU A 79 28.25 -9.18 2.62
N LEU A 80 29.22 -8.42 2.11
CA LEU A 80 30.57 -8.90 1.88
C LEU A 80 31.31 -9.24 3.18
N LEU A 81 31.03 -8.53 4.30
CA LEU A 81 31.52 -8.93 5.63
C LEU A 81 31.10 -10.36 6.01
N HIS A 82 29.86 -10.73 5.71
CA HIS A 82 29.31 -12.05 6.01
C HIS A 82 29.65 -13.11 4.94
N LEU A 83 29.97 -12.71 3.72
CA LEU A 83 30.35 -13.61 2.64
C LEU A 83 31.80 -14.04 2.76
N CYS A 84 32.74 -13.11 2.96
CA CYS A 84 34.18 -13.37 2.94
C CYS A 84 34.99 -12.56 3.95
N GLY A 85 34.34 -11.77 4.81
CA GLY A 85 34.98 -10.90 5.80
C GLY A 85 34.96 -11.46 7.23
N PRO A 86 35.17 -10.59 8.25
CA PRO A 86 35.26 -10.99 9.66
C PRO A 86 34.01 -11.66 10.23
N GLU A 87 32.85 -11.48 9.60
CA GLU A 87 31.58 -12.06 10.02
C GLU A 87 31.22 -13.35 9.31
N ALA A 88 32.05 -13.79 8.34
CA ALA A 88 31.78 -14.99 7.56
C ALA A 88 31.83 -16.25 8.44
N LYS A 89 30.83 -17.12 8.26
CA LYS A 89 30.78 -18.45 8.90
C LYS A 89 30.94 -19.51 7.83
N PRO A 90 31.86 -20.48 8.00
CA PRO A 90 32.05 -21.53 7.00
C PRO A 90 30.76 -22.28 6.65
N ASN A 91 30.61 -22.61 5.36
CA ASN A 91 29.47 -23.36 4.80
C ASN A 91 28.11 -22.70 5.03
N SER A 92 28.04 -21.37 5.10
CA SER A 92 26.81 -20.64 5.37
C SER A 92 26.16 -20.08 4.10
N GLN A 93 24.85 -19.81 4.21
CA GLN A 93 24.02 -19.28 3.14
C GLN A 93 23.53 -17.89 3.50
N LEU A 94 23.65 -16.97 2.57
CA LEU A 94 23.21 -15.60 2.67
C LEU A 94 22.17 -15.33 1.58
N TYR A 95 21.12 -14.57 1.90
CA TYR A 95 20.08 -14.26 0.93
C TYR A 95 19.68 -12.79 0.97
N SER A 96 19.20 -12.29 -0.16
CA SER A 96 18.37 -11.08 -0.15
C SER A 96 17.02 -11.37 -0.77
N GLY A 97 15.98 -10.70 -0.25
CA GLY A 97 14.60 -10.78 -0.73
C GLY A 97 14.08 -9.42 -1.17
N ALA A 98 13.44 -9.36 -2.36
CA ALA A 98 12.75 -8.18 -2.86
C ALA A 98 11.46 -8.58 -3.60
N GLN A 99 10.58 -7.61 -3.88
CA GLN A 99 9.32 -7.89 -4.56
C GLN A 99 9.50 -8.36 -6.00
N SER A 100 10.38 -7.71 -6.77
CA SER A 100 10.64 -8.06 -8.18
C SER A 100 12.06 -8.57 -8.40
N LYS A 101 12.29 -9.24 -9.54
CA LYS A 101 13.62 -9.70 -9.95
C LYS A 101 14.60 -8.54 -10.16
N GLU A 102 14.11 -7.41 -10.65
CA GLU A 102 14.93 -6.22 -10.88
C GLU A 102 15.44 -5.64 -9.56
N GLN A 103 14.55 -5.50 -8.57
CA GLN A 103 14.90 -5.05 -7.22
C GLN A 103 15.85 -6.03 -6.52
N ALA A 104 15.57 -7.34 -6.59
CA ALA A 104 16.46 -8.36 -6.03
C ALA A 104 17.88 -8.29 -6.64
N GLY A 105 17.99 -7.93 -7.92
CA GLY A 105 19.27 -7.76 -8.60
C GLY A 105 20.07 -6.54 -8.15
N ALA A 106 19.49 -5.54 -7.53
CA ALA A 106 20.15 -4.27 -7.19
C ALA A 106 21.29 -4.48 -6.18
N LEU A 107 21.04 -5.18 -5.08
CA LEU A 107 22.05 -5.49 -4.06
C LEU A 107 23.16 -6.37 -4.62
N PHE A 108 22.79 -7.43 -5.38
CA PHE A 108 23.78 -8.29 -6.05
C PHE A 108 24.69 -7.48 -6.98
N ASN A 109 24.12 -6.62 -7.82
CA ASN A 109 24.88 -5.83 -8.78
C ASN A 109 25.87 -4.89 -8.10
N LEU A 110 25.48 -4.25 -6.99
CA LEU A 110 26.40 -3.40 -6.21
C LEU A 110 27.50 -4.20 -5.55
N ALA A 111 27.18 -5.32 -4.89
CA ALA A 111 28.19 -6.18 -4.26
C ALA A 111 29.15 -6.76 -5.32
N ALA A 112 28.64 -7.21 -6.47
CA ALA A 112 29.47 -7.68 -7.57
C ALA A 112 30.40 -6.58 -8.14
N LYS A 113 29.94 -5.32 -8.21
CA LYS A 113 30.82 -4.19 -8.61
C LYS A 113 31.93 -3.96 -7.59
N VAL A 114 31.63 -4.00 -6.29
CA VAL A 114 32.65 -3.88 -5.23
C VAL A 114 33.70 -4.97 -5.39
N VAL A 115 33.28 -6.24 -5.58
CA VAL A 115 34.20 -7.36 -5.79
C VAL A 115 35.08 -7.14 -7.02
N ARG A 116 34.50 -6.78 -8.17
CA ARG A 116 35.25 -6.55 -9.41
C ARG A 116 36.25 -5.40 -9.35
N LEU A 117 35.93 -4.37 -8.58
CA LEU A 117 36.80 -3.21 -8.42
C LEU A 117 37.97 -3.48 -7.46
N SER A 118 37.78 -4.34 -6.46
CA SER A 118 38.81 -4.68 -5.45
C SER A 118 39.64 -5.87 -5.92
N PRO A 119 40.93 -5.71 -6.20
CA PRO A 119 41.79 -6.82 -6.60
C PRO A 119 41.78 -7.97 -5.59
N GLU A 120 41.87 -7.63 -4.30
CA GLU A 120 41.87 -8.63 -3.23
C GLU A 120 40.56 -9.39 -3.14
N LEU A 121 39.39 -8.72 -3.19
CA LEU A 121 38.10 -9.42 -3.13
C LEU A 121 37.84 -10.25 -4.38
N ASN A 122 38.29 -9.79 -5.55
CA ASN A 122 38.12 -10.51 -6.82
C ASN A 122 38.91 -11.81 -6.88
N GLU A 123 39.95 -11.96 -6.08
CA GLU A 123 40.72 -13.19 -5.94
C GLU A 123 39.95 -14.28 -5.17
N PHE A 124 39.14 -13.88 -4.16
CA PHE A 124 38.48 -14.81 -3.24
C PHE A 124 37.00 -15.03 -3.52
N VAL A 125 36.33 -14.12 -4.25
CA VAL A 125 34.87 -14.16 -4.46
C VAL A 125 34.54 -14.42 -5.92
N GLY A 126 33.89 -15.54 -6.18
CA GLY A 126 33.34 -15.85 -7.49
C GLY A 126 31.97 -15.22 -7.72
N ILE A 127 31.70 -14.86 -8.98
CA ILE A 127 30.47 -14.18 -9.40
C ILE A 127 29.76 -14.99 -10.48
N ARG A 128 28.46 -15.26 -10.30
CA ARG A 128 27.58 -15.87 -11.32
C ARG A 128 26.47 -14.90 -11.68
N ASP A 129 26.70 -14.05 -12.68
CA ASP A 129 25.81 -12.93 -13.04
C ASP A 129 24.38 -13.36 -13.39
N THR A 130 24.25 -14.42 -14.19
CA THR A 130 22.95 -14.92 -14.67
C THR A 130 22.08 -15.41 -13.51
N GLN A 131 22.71 -16.05 -12.52
CA GLN A 131 22.04 -16.62 -11.35
C GLN A 131 21.89 -15.62 -10.19
N LYS A 132 22.55 -14.44 -10.27
CA LYS A 132 22.65 -13.45 -9.19
C LYS A 132 23.22 -14.05 -7.90
N VAL A 133 24.33 -14.82 -8.04
CA VAL A 133 25.01 -15.52 -6.94
C VAL A 133 26.43 -15.00 -6.79
N LEU A 134 26.84 -14.74 -5.53
CA LEU A 134 28.23 -14.57 -5.13
C LEU A 134 28.62 -15.76 -4.24
N TYR A 135 29.87 -16.20 -4.32
CA TYR A 135 30.35 -17.30 -3.49
C TYR A 135 31.83 -17.16 -3.15
N CYS A 136 32.23 -17.61 -1.96
CA CYS A 136 33.62 -17.69 -1.54
C CYS A 136 33.97 -19.17 -1.39
N PRO A 137 34.77 -19.75 -2.33
CA PRO A 137 35.10 -21.17 -2.32
C PRO A 137 35.81 -21.64 -1.04
N ASP A 138 36.75 -20.83 -0.55
CA ASP A 138 37.58 -21.18 0.61
C ASP A 138 36.77 -21.31 1.91
N LEU A 139 35.68 -20.54 2.03
CA LEU A 139 34.78 -20.58 3.18
C LEU A 139 33.54 -21.42 2.93
N GLY A 140 33.25 -21.82 1.69
CA GLY A 140 32.00 -22.50 1.33
C GLY A 140 30.76 -21.62 1.49
N THR A 141 30.91 -20.30 1.58
CA THR A 141 29.81 -19.36 1.73
C THR A 141 29.18 -19.00 0.40
N THR A 142 27.86 -18.80 0.40
CA THR A 142 27.12 -18.43 -0.81
C THR A 142 26.11 -17.33 -0.50
N TYR A 143 25.95 -16.40 -1.43
CA TYR A 143 24.87 -15.42 -1.44
C TYR A 143 24.04 -15.55 -2.71
N GLU A 144 22.72 -15.51 -2.58
CA GLU A 144 21.75 -15.57 -3.68
C GLU A 144 20.67 -14.49 -3.52
N ALA A 145 20.38 -13.78 -4.60
CA ALA A 145 19.30 -12.80 -4.64
C ALA A 145 17.97 -13.47 -5.03
N LEU A 146 16.92 -13.31 -4.21
CA LEU A 146 15.60 -13.91 -4.38
C LEU A 146 14.53 -12.86 -4.65
N SER A 147 13.53 -13.22 -5.45
CA SER A 147 12.33 -12.40 -5.65
C SER A 147 11.07 -13.13 -5.20
N ALA A 148 10.00 -12.38 -4.87
CA ALA A 148 8.71 -12.94 -4.47
C ALA A 148 8.09 -13.86 -5.55
N GLU A 149 8.47 -13.69 -6.80
CA GLU A 149 8.03 -14.54 -7.93
C GLU A 149 8.66 -15.94 -7.94
N ALA A 150 9.72 -16.15 -7.15
CA ALA A 150 10.43 -17.44 -7.12
C ALA A 150 9.66 -18.47 -6.27
N LYS A 151 9.09 -19.48 -6.91
CA LYS A 151 8.26 -20.53 -6.27
C LYS A 151 9.02 -21.49 -5.32
N THR A 152 10.34 -21.36 -5.13
CA THR A 152 11.20 -22.37 -4.47
C THR A 152 12.04 -21.79 -3.34
N SER A 153 11.41 -21.12 -2.37
CA SER A 153 12.13 -20.58 -1.20
C SER A 153 12.14 -21.52 0.02
N HIS A 154 11.45 -22.67 -0.04
CA HIS A 154 11.44 -23.64 1.07
C HIS A 154 12.73 -24.46 1.14
N GLY A 155 13.22 -24.72 2.36
CA GLY A 155 14.43 -25.52 2.61
C GLY A 155 15.73 -24.70 2.65
N LYS A 156 15.67 -23.37 2.62
CA LYS A 156 16.82 -22.48 2.80
C LYS A 156 17.08 -22.26 4.30
N SER A 157 18.38 -22.19 4.67
CA SER A 157 18.82 -21.97 6.06
C SER A 157 19.77 -20.77 6.11
N PRO A 158 19.24 -19.54 6.06
CA PRO A 158 20.03 -18.33 6.02
C PRO A 158 20.65 -18.00 7.39
N ILE A 159 21.92 -17.57 7.38
CA ILE A 159 22.55 -16.90 8.53
C ILE A 159 22.53 -15.38 8.41
N PHE A 160 22.44 -14.88 7.18
CA PHE A 160 22.35 -13.45 6.89
C PHE A 160 21.29 -13.21 5.83
N ILE A 161 20.38 -12.29 6.11
CA ILE A 161 19.28 -11.94 5.23
C ILE A 161 19.25 -10.42 5.01
N VAL A 162 18.93 -10.01 3.81
CA VAL A 162 18.60 -8.61 3.49
C VAL A 162 17.20 -8.54 2.88
N HIS A 163 16.31 -7.79 3.50
CA HIS A 163 15.03 -7.41 2.91
C HIS A 163 15.15 -6.01 2.33
N ASP A 164 15.19 -5.91 1.00
CA ASP A 164 15.33 -4.63 0.30
C ASP A 164 13.95 -4.09 -0.10
N GLU A 165 13.73 -2.80 0.18
CA GLU A 165 12.51 -2.04 -0.13
C GLU A 165 11.22 -2.68 0.43
N LEU A 166 11.27 -3.23 1.67
CA LEU A 166 10.11 -3.85 2.33
C LEU A 166 8.94 -2.86 2.53
N GLY A 167 9.18 -1.56 2.54
CA GLY A 167 8.15 -0.52 2.62
C GLY A 167 7.25 -0.41 1.38
N GLN A 168 7.62 -1.07 0.28
CA GLN A 168 6.75 -1.15 -0.91
C GLN A 168 5.72 -2.28 -0.81
N VAL A 169 5.89 -3.22 0.14
CA VAL A 169 4.95 -4.32 0.39
C VAL A 169 3.69 -3.77 1.06
N ARG A 170 2.54 -4.06 0.46
CA ARG A 170 1.24 -3.67 0.98
C ARG A 170 0.65 -4.74 1.89
N GLY A 171 0.03 -4.29 2.97
CA GLY A 171 -0.59 -5.15 3.97
C GLY A 171 0.41 -5.81 4.93
N PRO A 172 -0.10 -6.62 5.88
CA PRO A 172 0.68 -7.17 6.99
C PRO A 172 1.50 -8.41 6.63
N ASN A 173 1.28 -9.01 5.45
CA ASN A 173 1.84 -10.30 5.09
C ASN A 173 2.71 -10.23 3.84
N PHE A 174 3.91 -10.78 3.94
CA PHE A 174 4.81 -10.98 2.80
C PHE A 174 5.42 -12.38 2.86
N PRO A 175 4.97 -13.34 2.03
CA PRO A 175 5.40 -14.73 2.11
C PRO A 175 6.91 -14.94 2.05
N LEU A 176 7.63 -14.20 1.19
CA LEU A 176 9.08 -14.30 1.07
C LEU A 176 9.77 -13.90 2.38
N TYR A 177 9.31 -12.84 3.05
CA TYR A 177 9.79 -12.43 4.37
C TYR A 177 9.61 -13.55 5.37
N SER A 178 8.39 -14.09 5.49
CA SER A 178 8.06 -15.15 6.46
C SER A 178 8.88 -16.43 6.24
N VAL A 179 9.10 -16.82 5.00
CA VAL A 179 9.90 -18.02 4.65
C VAL A 179 11.37 -17.82 5.01
N LEU A 180 11.97 -16.67 4.69
CA LEU A 180 13.37 -16.41 5.00
C LEU A 180 13.61 -16.29 6.51
N GLU A 181 12.75 -15.55 7.23
CA GLU A 181 12.87 -15.40 8.69
C GLU A 181 12.70 -16.75 9.41
N SER A 182 11.73 -17.57 9.01
CA SER A 182 11.54 -18.90 9.61
C SER A 182 12.72 -19.85 9.35
N GLY A 183 13.45 -19.66 8.23
CA GLY A 183 14.63 -20.45 7.90
C GLY A 183 15.85 -20.19 8.78
N THR A 184 15.88 -19.12 9.56
CA THR A 184 17.02 -18.74 10.42
C THR A 184 17.16 -19.63 11.66
N GLY A 185 16.13 -20.40 12.02
CA GLY A 185 16.04 -21.13 13.28
C GLY A 185 17.15 -22.18 13.54
N ALA A 186 17.91 -22.56 12.52
CA ALA A 186 19.03 -23.48 12.65
C ALA A 186 20.34 -22.80 13.12
N HIS A 187 20.39 -21.48 13.22
CA HIS A 187 21.59 -20.71 13.53
C HIS A 187 21.49 -20.03 14.89
N GLU A 188 22.58 -20.01 15.66
CA GLU A 188 22.63 -19.38 17.00
C GLU A 188 22.52 -17.84 16.93
N ALA A 189 23.11 -17.22 15.90
CA ALA A 189 23.18 -15.78 15.76
C ALA A 189 22.95 -15.34 14.29
N PRO A 190 21.75 -15.57 13.73
CA PRO A 190 21.41 -15.07 12.42
C PRO A 190 21.22 -13.54 12.48
N LEU A 191 21.46 -12.86 11.35
CA LEU A 191 21.24 -11.42 11.22
C LEU A 191 20.35 -11.13 10.02
N SER A 192 19.22 -10.49 10.27
CA SER A 192 18.32 -9.98 9.25
C SER A 192 18.43 -8.45 9.18
N ILE A 193 18.68 -7.91 8.00
CA ILE A 193 18.75 -6.45 7.76
C ILE A 193 17.61 -6.04 6.85
N ILE A 194 16.79 -5.11 7.31
CA ILE A 194 15.68 -4.53 6.55
C ILE A 194 16.07 -3.11 6.16
N ILE A 195 16.11 -2.83 4.86
CA ILE A 195 16.38 -1.48 4.34
C ILE A 195 15.23 -1.02 3.46
N SER A 196 14.71 0.18 3.74
CA SER A 196 13.60 0.76 2.96
C SER A 196 13.39 2.24 3.25
N THR A 197 12.59 2.92 2.43
CA THR A 197 11.77 4.04 2.89
C THR A 197 10.64 3.51 3.76
N GLN A 198 10.04 4.35 4.64
CA GLN A 198 8.86 3.94 5.40
C GLN A 198 7.71 3.52 4.49
N ALA A 199 6.96 2.50 4.91
CA ALA A 199 5.71 2.15 4.26
C ALA A 199 4.66 3.25 4.52
N PRO A 200 3.78 3.55 3.55
CA PRO A 200 2.82 4.65 3.69
C PRO A 200 1.76 4.40 4.76
N ASN A 201 1.30 3.14 4.92
CA ASN A 201 0.21 2.82 5.82
C ASN A 201 0.69 2.17 7.13
N PRO A 202 0.06 2.51 8.28
CA PRO A 202 0.36 1.86 9.57
C PRO A 202 0.13 0.34 9.57
N GLY A 203 -0.78 -0.16 8.71
CA GLY A 203 -1.09 -1.58 8.55
C GLY A 203 -0.13 -2.38 7.66
N ASP A 204 0.82 -1.73 7.01
CA ASP A 204 1.82 -2.40 6.19
C ASP A 204 2.88 -3.08 7.06
N LEU A 205 3.44 -4.19 6.60
CA LEU A 205 4.38 -5.02 7.35
C LEU A 205 5.55 -4.21 7.92
N LEU A 206 6.21 -3.37 7.12
CA LEU A 206 7.35 -2.56 7.59
C LEU A 206 6.93 -1.57 8.69
N SER A 207 5.77 -0.92 8.56
CA SER A 207 5.28 0.00 9.59
C SER A 207 5.09 -0.70 10.93
N MET A 208 4.50 -1.91 10.91
CA MET A 208 4.31 -2.71 12.11
C MET A 208 5.64 -3.14 12.75
N LEU A 209 6.61 -3.56 11.93
CA LEU A 209 7.95 -3.94 12.41
C LEU A 209 8.69 -2.75 13.04
N ILE A 210 8.61 -1.57 12.43
CA ILE A 210 9.20 -0.34 12.98
C ILE A 210 8.53 0.02 14.30
N ASP A 211 7.19 0.02 14.37
CA ASP A 211 6.44 0.40 15.56
C ASP A 211 6.70 -0.55 16.73
N ASP A 212 6.78 -1.84 16.47
CA ASP A 212 7.16 -2.82 17.50
C ASP A 212 8.61 -2.61 17.97
N ALA A 213 9.56 -2.44 17.04
CA ALA A 213 10.97 -2.20 17.36
C ALA A 213 11.19 -0.93 18.20
N LEU A 214 10.45 0.16 17.90
CA LEU A 214 10.50 1.40 18.67
C LEU A 214 10.00 1.27 20.11
N THR A 215 9.24 0.22 20.44
CA THR A 215 8.87 -0.06 21.85
C THR A 215 10.06 -0.48 22.70
N GLY A 216 11.16 -0.93 22.09
CA GLY A 216 12.34 -1.42 22.78
C GLY A 216 12.14 -2.73 23.56
N ARG A 217 11.03 -3.46 23.34
CA ARG A 217 10.72 -4.73 24.03
C ARG A 217 11.67 -5.85 23.68
N ASP A 218 12.10 -5.92 22.42
CA ASP A 218 13.08 -6.90 21.97
C ASP A 218 14.48 -6.28 21.90
N PRO A 219 15.42 -6.63 22.81
CA PRO A 219 16.77 -6.09 22.81
C PRO A 219 17.64 -6.59 21.64
N HIS A 220 17.18 -7.60 20.90
CA HIS A 220 17.87 -8.14 19.73
C HIS A 220 17.48 -7.42 18.43
N THR A 221 16.52 -6.50 18.49
CA THR A 221 16.10 -5.67 17.36
C THR A 221 16.63 -4.26 17.51
N VAL A 222 17.38 -3.78 16.53
CA VAL A 222 17.80 -2.38 16.42
C VAL A 222 17.05 -1.67 15.31
N VAL A 223 16.62 -0.43 15.55
CA VAL A 223 15.87 0.35 14.57
C VAL A 223 16.45 1.75 14.44
N SER A 224 16.63 2.19 13.20
CA SER A 224 17.05 3.55 12.84
C SER A 224 16.08 4.11 11.80
N VAL A 225 15.37 5.17 12.17
CA VAL A 225 14.43 5.87 11.28
C VAL A 225 14.89 7.30 11.12
N TYR A 226 15.37 7.64 9.94
CA TYR A 226 15.72 9.00 9.55
C TYR A 226 14.55 9.58 8.77
N ALA A 227 13.70 10.35 9.42
CA ALA A 227 12.50 10.94 8.85
C ALA A 227 12.33 12.39 9.32
N ALA A 228 11.75 13.23 8.50
CA ALA A 228 11.27 14.53 8.96
C ALA A 228 10.02 14.34 9.84
N PRO A 229 9.85 15.09 10.95
CA PRO A 229 8.61 15.13 11.71
C PRO A 229 7.41 15.51 10.83
N ASP A 230 6.23 14.94 11.11
CA ASP A 230 5.03 15.14 10.28
C ASP A 230 4.51 16.58 10.33
N ASP A 231 4.74 17.27 11.43
CA ASP A 231 4.35 18.67 11.69
C ASP A 231 5.36 19.71 11.16
N MET A 232 6.51 19.26 10.67
CA MET A 232 7.52 20.14 10.08
C MET A 232 7.15 20.54 8.65
N ASP A 233 7.48 21.79 8.25
CA ASP A 233 7.33 22.21 6.86
C ASP A 233 8.14 21.28 5.92
N PRO A 234 7.46 20.53 5.03
CA PRO A 234 8.12 19.58 4.15
C PRO A 234 9.06 20.24 3.15
N PHE A 235 8.94 21.53 2.93
CA PHE A 235 9.73 22.30 1.98
C PHE A 235 10.90 23.04 2.65
N SER A 236 11.15 22.79 3.94
CA SER A 236 12.30 23.34 4.68
C SER A 236 13.56 22.48 4.49
N GLU A 237 14.73 23.13 4.47
CA GLU A 237 16.00 22.41 4.37
C GLU A 237 16.29 21.57 5.61
N GLU A 238 15.79 21.98 6.77
CA GLU A 238 15.87 21.25 8.03
C GLU A 238 15.16 19.89 7.93
N ALA A 239 13.94 19.85 7.37
CA ALA A 239 13.23 18.61 7.13
C ALA A 239 14.00 17.67 6.19
N TRP A 240 14.61 18.23 5.14
CA TRP A 240 15.41 17.45 4.20
C TRP A 240 16.64 16.82 4.85
N LYS A 241 17.35 17.55 5.72
CA LYS A 241 18.54 17.06 6.44
C LYS A 241 18.21 15.92 7.40
N LEU A 242 17.07 16.00 8.10
CA LEU A 242 16.64 14.95 9.04
C LEU A 242 16.37 13.62 8.34
N ALA A 243 15.78 13.65 7.16
CA ALA A 243 15.42 12.46 6.40
C ALA A 243 16.56 11.91 5.52
N ASN A 244 17.58 12.72 5.25
CA ASN A 244 18.66 12.40 4.32
C ASN A 244 20.03 12.53 5.00
N PRO A 245 20.52 11.49 5.67
CA PRO A 245 21.81 11.54 6.37
C PRO A 245 23.02 11.82 5.45
N ALA A 246 22.88 11.61 4.15
CA ALA A 246 23.89 11.92 3.14
C ALA A 246 23.68 13.30 2.47
N TYR A 247 22.77 14.15 2.99
CA TYR A 247 22.44 15.46 2.41
C TYR A 247 23.66 16.36 2.32
N GLY A 248 23.90 16.91 1.12
CA GLY A 248 25.06 17.79 0.87
C GLY A 248 26.38 17.05 0.61
N ASP A 249 26.43 15.75 0.79
CA ASP A 249 27.56 14.88 0.42
C ASP A 249 27.26 14.18 -0.93
N PHE A 250 27.09 12.87 -0.94
CA PHE A 250 26.73 12.16 -2.18
C PHE A 250 25.23 12.24 -2.52
N ARG A 251 24.36 12.62 -1.59
CA ARG A 251 22.99 13.05 -1.85
C ARG A 251 22.98 14.55 -2.12
N ARG A 252 22.93 14.95 -3.40
CA ARG A 252 23.02 16.36 -3.78
C ARG A 252 21.81 17.16 -3.27
N ALA A 253 22.10 18.29 -2.60
CA ALA A 253 21.07 19.19 -2.10
C ALA A 253 20.16 19.75 -3.21
N THR A 254 20.74 19.99 -4.41
CA THR A 254 19.98 20.43 -5.58
C THR A 254 18.89 19.46 -6.00
N ASP A 255 19.17 18.15 -6.00
CA ASP A 255 18.19 17.14 -6.39
C ASP A 255 16.98 17.11 -5.44
N VAL A 256 17.21 17.29 -4.14
CA VAL A 256 16.11 17.34 -3.14
C VAL A 256 15.30 18.61 -3.32
N ARG A 257 15.98 19.76 -3.53
CA ARG A 257 15.33 21.05 -3.77
C ARG A 257 14.48 21.05 -5.03
N ASP A 258 14.97 20.47 -6.12
CA ASP A 258 14.24 20.41 -7.39
C ASP A 258 12.95 19.58 -7.26
N GLU A 259 13.01 18.45 -6.54
CA GLU A 259 11.82 17.63 -6.28
C GLU A 259 10.85 18.33 -5.31
N ALA A 260 11.36 19.01 -4.29
CA ALA A 260 10.56 19.85 -3.39
C ALA A 260 9.82 20.97 -4.15
N ASN A 261 10.50 21.64 -5.08
CA ASN A 261 9.90 22.68 -5.90
C ASN A 261 8.80 22.13 -6.82
N LYS A 262 9.00 20.93 -7.40
CA LYS A 262 7.97 20.25 -8.19
C LYS A 262 6.75 19.91 -7.33
N ALA A 263 6.96 19.34 -6.15
CA ALA A 263 5.88 19.00 -5.24
C ALA A 263 5.13 20.24 -4.73
N LYS A 264 5.82 21.35 -4.50
CA LYS A 264 5.23 22.63 -4.13
C LYS A 264 4.38 23.24 -5.27
N ALA A 265 4.84 23.08 -6.51
CA ALA A 265 4.11 23.57 -7.69
C ALA A 265 2.91 22.67 -8.05
N LEU A 266 2.98 21.38 -7.74
CA LEU A 266 1.96 20.38 -8.03
C LEU A 266 1.59 19.62 -6.75
N PRO A 267 0.56 20.05 -6.01
CA PRO A 267 0.18 19.46 -4.70
C PRO A 267 -0.07 17.94 -4.75
N SER A 268 -0.47 17.40 -5.90
CA SER A 268 -0.63 15.95 -6.09
C SER A 268 0.67 15.14 -5.96
N LEU A 269 1.83 15.79 -6.09
CA LEU A 269 3.15 15.16 -5.92
C LEU A 269 3.68 15.26 -4.48
N GLU A 270 3.05 16.07 -3.62
CA GLU A 270 3.52 16.24 -2.24
C GLU A 270 3.53 14.94 -1.43
N PRO A 271 2.50 14.07 -1.50
CA PRO A 271 2.53 12.80 -0.78
C PRO A 271 3.71 11.89 -1.18
N GLU A 272 4.01 11.81 -2.48
CA GLU A 272 5.16 11.06 -2.96
C GLU A 272 6.48 11.69 -2.49
N PHE A 273 6.60 13.02 -2.54
CA PHE A 273 7.76 13.74 -2.03
C PHE A 273 7.96 13.49 -0.53
N ARG A 274 6.91 13.58 0.28
CA ARG A 274 6.96 13.30 1.72
C ARG A 274 7.41 11.87 2.01
N ASN A 275 6.89 10.87 1.31
CA ASN A 275 7.29 9.49 1.54
C ASN A 275 8.71 9.19 1.06
N LEU A 276 9.07 9.58 -0.18
CA LEU A 276 10.31 9.17 -0.81
C LEU A 276 11.53 10.05 -0.44
N TYR A 277 11.30 11.32 -0.13
CA TYR A 277 12.38 12.30 0.13
C TYR A 277 12.43 12.75 1.59
N LEU A 278 11.33 12.64 2.33
CA LEU A 278 11.27 12.94 3.77
C LEU A 278 11.09 11.70 4.63
N ASN A 279 10.95 10.53 4.01
CA ASN A 279 10.74 9.25 4.70
C ASN A 279 9.57 9.25 5.68
N GLN A 280 8.52 10.02 5.36
CA GLN A 280 7.30 10.10 6.16
C GLN A 280 6.31 9.00 5.78
N ARG A 281 5.48 8.58 6.72
CA ARG A 281 4.34 7.66 6.48
C ARG A 281 3.17 8.46 5.93
N VAL A 282 3.17 8.69 4.62
CA VAL A 282 2.09 9.41 3.94
C VAL A 282 1.56 8.53 2.84
N GLU A 283 0.25 8.39 2.77
CA GLU A 283 -0.38 7.70 1.65
C GLU A 283 0.01 8.37 0.34
N MET A 284 0.63 7.60 -0.56
CA MET A 284 1.14 8.12 -1.84
C MET A 284 0.04 8.52 -2.83
N PHE A 285 -1.20 8.21 -2.50
CA PHE A 285 -2.36 8.55 -3.31
C PHE A 285 -3.32 9.37 -2.46
N ALA A 286 -3.66 10.56 -2.95
CA ALA A 286 -4.71 11.35 -2.34
C ALA A 286 -6.04 10.56 -2.38
N PRO A 287 -6.79 10.50 -1.27
CA PRO A 287 -8.12 9.91 -1.28
C PRO A 287 -9.01 10.67 -2.27
N PHE A 288 -9.95 9.97 -2.89
CA PHE A 288 -10.93 10.57 -3.81
C PHE A 288 -11.66 11.75 -3.14
N ILE A 289 -12.11 11.56 -1.91
CA ILE A 289 -12.71 12.58 -1.05
C ILE A 289 -12.02 12.52 0.32
N THR A 290 -11.60 13.65 0.85
CA THR A 290 -11.00 13.67 2.18
C THR A 290 -12.05 13.35 3.26
N ARG A 291 -11.61 12.72 4.35
CA ARG A 291 -12.48 12.33 5.45
C ARG A 291 -13.27 13.51 6.02
N THR A 292 -12.63 14.64 6.18
CA THR A 292 -13.27 15.87 6.71
C THR A 292 -14.42 16.34 5.83
N ILE A 293 -14.24 16.34 4.49
CA ILE A 293 -15.28 16.74 3.55
C ILE A 293 -16.42 15.72 3.55
N TRP A 294 -16.11 14.42 3.59
CA TRP A 294 -17.12 13.37 3.68
C TRP A 294 -17.95 13.48 4.97
N GLU A 295 -17.30 13.63 6.12
CA GLU A 295 -17.97 13.74 7.42
C GLU A 295 -18.84 15.00 7.55
N ALA A 296 -18.56 16.05 6.79
CA ALA A 296 -19.42 17.24 6.75
C ALA A 296 -20.82 16.95 6.16
N CYS A 297 -20.98 15.84 5.41
CA CYS A 297 -22.23 15.40 4.79
C CYS A 297 -22.99 14.35 5.64
N ASN A 298 -22.72 14.25 6.94
CA ASN A 298 -23.25 13.23 7.87
C ASN A 298 -24.73 13.41 8.28
N ALA A 299 -25.47 14.32 7.66
CA ALA A 299 -26.89 14.47 7.92
C ALA A 299 -27.63 13.13 7.78
N ALA A 300 -28.57 12.84 8.67
CA ALA A 300 -29.39 11.64 8.58
C ALA A 300 -30.26 11.69 7.31
N PRO A 301 -30.23 10.65 6.46
CA PRO A 301 -31.03 10.66 5.25
C PRO A 301 -32.53 10.56 5.57
N ALA A 302 -33.33 11.29 4.83
CA ALA A 302 -34.78 11.23 4.89
C ALA A 302 -35.32 9.87 4.39
N ASP A 303 -36.60 9.60 4.64
CA ASP A 303 -37.27 8.45 4.06
C ASP A 303 -37.41 8.58 2.55
N PHE A 304 -37.42 7.43 1.85
CA PHE A 304 -37.51 7.37 0.38
C PHE A 304 -38.97 7.29 -0.12
N ASP A 305 -39.94 7.47 0.77
CA ASP A 305 -41.36 7.34 0.44
C ASP A 305 -41.75 8.35 -0.64
N GLY A 306 -42.27 7.82 -1.77
CA GLY A 306 -42.70 8.62 -2.89
C GLY A 306 -41.58 9.27 -3.73
N LEU A 307 -40.31 9.00 -3.41
CA LEU A 307 -39.17 9.51 -4.16
C LEU A 307 -38.70 8.51 -5.22
N PRO A 308 -38.26 8.95 -6.40
CA PRO A 308 -37.60 8.06 -7.36
C PRO A 308 -36.24 7.63 -6.81
N VAL A 309 -36.00 6.32 -6.80
CA VAL A 309 -34.79 5.72 -6.20
C VAL A 309 -33.90 5.15 -7.29
N TYR A 310 -32.61 5.42 -7.19
CA TYR A 310 -31.56 4.90 -8.05
C TYR A 310 -30.56 4.10 -7.23
N GLY A 311 -30.10 2.97 -7.76
CA GLY A 311 -29.15 2.09 -7.08
C GLY A 311 -27.86 1.89 -7.84
N GLY A 312 -26.77 1.62 -7.12
CA GLY A 312 -25.55 1.09 -7.68
C GLY A 312 -25.14 -0.18 -6.94
N LEU A 313 -24.83 -1.23 -7.67
CA LEU A 313 -24.55 -2.57 -7.17
C LEU A 313 -23.15 -3.03 -7.61
N ASP A 314 -22.23 -3.17 -6.65
CA ASP A 314 -20.91 -3.77 -6.86
C ASP A 314 -20.86 -5.15 -6.22
N LEU A 315 -20.80 -6.20 -7.05
CA LEU A 315 -20.91 -7.60 -6.64
C LEU A 315 -19.54 -8.24 -6.46
N SER A 316 -19.32 -8.82 -5.30
CA SER A 316 -18.17 -9.69 -5.05
C SER A 316 -18.40 -11.10 -5.62
N ALA A 317 -17.32 -11.70 -6.14
CA ALA A 317 -17.39 -13.06 -6.71
C ALA A 317 -17.34 -14.18 -5.64
N VAL A 318 -16.68 -14.00 -4.50
CA VAL A 318 -16.44 -15.06 -3.52
C VAL A 318 -16.67 -14.61 -2.08
N SER A 319 -15.70 -13.92 -1.48
CA SER A 319 -15.70 -13.60 -0.05
C SER A 319 -15.46 -12.11 0.22
N ASP A 320 -15.49 -11.30 -0.81
CA ASP A 320 -15.30 -9.86 -0.73
C ASP A 320 -16.60 -9.12 -0.41
N LEU A 321 -16.49 -7.83 -0.09
CA LEU A 321 -17.64 -7.01 0.24
C LEU A 321 -18.54 -6.84 -0.98
N THR A 322 -19.82 -7.19 -0.86
CA THR A 322 -20.85 -6.83 -1.83
C THR A 322 -21.53 -5.57 -1.34
N ALA A 323 -21.70 -4.58 -2.20
CA ALA A 323 -22.27 -3.29 -1.88
C ALA A 323 -23.43 -2.93 -2.80
N LEU A 324 -24.52 -2.49 -2.21
CA LEU A 324 -25.66 -1.84 -2.89
C LEU A 324 -25.90 -0.51 -2.23
N VAL A 325 -25.84 0.57 -2.98
CA VAL A 325 -26.12 1.91 -2.46
C VAL A 325 -27.28 2.51 -3.23
N TYR A 326 -28.33 2.88 -2.50
CA TYR A 326 -29.45 3.60 -3.06
C TYR A 326 -29.31 5.11 -2.82
N VAL A 327 -29.75 5.90 -3.80
CA VAL A 327 -29.87 7.36 -3.69
C VAL A 327 -31.23 7.81 -4.17
N ALA A 328 -31.80 8.83 -3.53
CA ALA A 328 -33.06 9.46 -3.90
C ALA A 328 -32.94 10.98 -3.78
N PRO A 329 -33.45 11.79 -4.73
CA PRO A 329 -33.38 13.25 -4.68
C PRO A 329 -34.50 13.79 -3.77
N LEU A 330 -34.13 14.67 -2.83
CA LEU A 330 -35.08 15.44 -2.01
C LEU A 330 -34.53 16.86 -1.83
N ASP A 331 -35.25 17.86 -2.29
CA ASP A 331 -34.90 19.28 -2.15
C ASP A 331 -33.46 19.64 -2.58
N GLY A 332 -32.98 19.01 -3.67
CA GLY A 332 -31.63 19.20 -4.18
C GLY A 332 -30.52 18.47 -3.42
N VAL A 333 -30.89 17.61 -2.47
CA VAL A 333 -29.96 16.79 -1.67
C VAL A 333 -30.20 15.30 -1.95
N TRP A 334 -29.15 14.58 -2.32
CA TRP A 334 -29.18 13.13 -2.50
C TRP A 334 -29.25 12.43 -1.13
N GLN A 335 -30.36 11.79 -0.84
CA GLN A 335 -30.56 10.93 0.33
C GLN A 335 -29.93 9.58 0.06
N THR A 336 -29.03 9.07 0.91
CA THR A 336 -28.24 7.87 0.65
C THR A 336 -28.53 6.74 1.63
N ARG A 337 -28.85 5.53 1.14
CA ARG A 337 -29.06 4.32 1.95
C ARG A 337 -28.21 3.14 1.43
N PRO A 338 -27.09 2.84 2.07
CA PRO A 338 -26.25 1.71 1.68
C PRO A 338 -26.69 0.39 2.33
N LYS A 339 -26.40 -0.72 1.65
CA LYS A 339 -26.49 -2.09 2.15
C LYS A 339 -25.23 -2.85 1.76
N PHE A 340 -24.73 -3.64 2.70
CA PHE A 340 -23.48 -4.39 2.50
C PHE A 340 -23.66 -5.83 2.95
N TRP A 341 -22.95 -6.76 2.28
CA TRP A 341 -22.96 -8.18 2.63
C TRP A 341 -21.57 -8.75 2.68
N LEU A 342 -21.34 -9.63 3.67
CA LEU A 342 -20.19 -10.53 3.78
C LEU A 342 -20.65 -11.92 4.18
N PRO A 343 -19.87 -12.98 3.91
CA PRO A 343 -20.12 -14.31 4.45
C PRO A 343 -20.06 -14.31 5.98
N SER A 344 -20.93 -15.07 6.64
CA SER A 344 -20.95 -15.17 8.10
C SER A 344 -19.82 -16.05 8.67
N GLU A 345 -19.44 -17.12 7.94
CA GLU A 345 -18.34 -17.97 8.36
C GLU A 345 -16.99 -17.28 8.10
N GLY A 346 -16.17 -17.25 9.15
CA GLY A 346 -14.86 -16.59 9.10
C GLY A 346 -14.89 -15.06 9.27
N LEU A 347 -16.06 -14.44 9.53
CA LEU A 347 -16.20 -12.99 9.65
C LEU A 347 -15.28 -12.37 10.72
N ALA A 348 -15.17 -13.01 11.89
CA ALA A 348 -14.29 -12.55 12.97
C ALA A 348 -12.79 -12.67 12.61
N GLU A 349 -12.42 -13.69 11.84
CA GLU A 349 -11.06 -13.84 11.32
C GLU A 349 -10.77 -12.78 10.26
N LYS A 350 -11.71 -12.53 9.36
CA LYS A 350 -11.64 -11.46 8.34
C LYS A 350 -11.54 -10.09 9.02
N SER A 351 -12.30 -9.83 10.09
CA SER A 351 -12.19 -8.59 10.87
C SER A 351 -10.77 -8.37 11.42
N ARG A 352 -10.14 -9.42 11.93
CA ARG A 352 -8.76 -9.34 12.43
C ARG A 352 -7.74 -9.13 11.32
N ASN A 353 -7.90 -9.87 10.20
CA ASN A 353 -6.96 -9.81 9.07
C ASN A 353 -7.01 -8.45 8.36
N ASP A 354 -8.23 -7.95 8.10
CA ASP A 354 -8.45 -6.65 7.43
C ASP A 354 -8.33 -5.47 8.42
N ARG A 355 -8.26 -5.73 9.76
CA ARG A 355 -8.31 -4.72 10.84
C ARG A 355 -9.53 -3.80 10.75
N VAL A 356 -10.65 -4.37 10.36
CA VAL A 356 -11.93 -3.67 10.20
C VAL A 356 -12.98 -4.41 11.03
N PRO A 357 -13.77 -3.73 11.88
CA PRO A 357 -14.69 -4.36 12.82
C PRO A 357 -15.99 -4.86 12.14
N TYR A 358 -15.87 -5.70 11.13
CA TYR A 358 -17.02 -6.24 10.39
C TYR A 358 -18.00 -7.01 11.29
N ASP A 359 -17.48 -7.74 12.25
CA ASP A 359 -18.28 -8.50 13.22
C ASP A 359 -19.07 -7.59 14.17
N VAL A 360 -18.53 -6.43 14.52
CA VAL A 360 -19.25 -5.40 15.28
C VAL A 360 -20.32 -4.75 14.41
N TRP A 361 -19.99 -4.37 13.19
CA TRP A 361 -20.95 -3.75 12.26
C TRP A 361 -22.09 -4.70 11.87
N ALA A 362 -21.83 -6.00 11.78
CA ALA A 362 -22.87 -6.99 11.56
C ALA A 362 -23.84 -7.07 12.75
N LYS A 363 -23.35 -7.04 13.99
CA LYS A 363 -24.19 -7.01 15.20
C LYS A 363 -25.00 -5.71 15.33
N GLN A 364 -24.47 -4.60 14.83
CA GLN A 364 -25.14 -3.29 14.83
C GLN A 364 -26.14 -3.11 13.67
N GLY A 365 -26.18 -4.05 12.71
CA GLY A 365 -27.06 -3.98 11.55
C GLY A 365 -26.53 -3.14 10.38
N HIS A 366 -25.29 -2.65 10.46
CA HIS A 366 -24.64 -1.92 9.36
C HIS A 366 -24.10 -2.83 8.26
N LEU A 367 -23.96 -4.11 8.52
CA LEU A 367 -23.48 -5.13 7.60
C LEU A 367 -24.39 -6.34 7.69
N LEU A 368 -24.94 -6.78 6.57
CA LEU A 368 -25.70 -8.00 6.45
C LEU A 368 -24.76 -9.19 6.25
N THR A 369 -25.14 -10.36 6.72
CA THR A 369 -24.35 -11.58 6.51
C THR A 369 -25.14 -12.62 5.72
N THR A 370 -24.45 -13.32 4.81
CA THR A 370 -25.01 -14.51 4.15
C THR A 370 -24.44 -15.78 4.80
N PRO A 371 -25.18 -16.90 4.84
CA PRO A 371 -24.67 -18.17 5.35
C PRO A 371 -23.45 -18.65 4.57
N GLY A 372 -22.58 -19.47 5.23
CA GLY A 372 -21.42 -20.09 4.57
C GLY A 372 -20.22 -19.17 4.45
N ARG A 373 -19.25 -19.57 3.59
CA ARG A 373 -17.94 -18.93 3.37
C ARG A 373 -17.90 -18.03 2.15
N THR A 374 -18.94 -18.05 1.33
CA THR A 374 -19.08 -17.26 0.11
C THR A 374 -20.33 -16.41 0.18
N ILE A 375 -20.37 -15.35 -0.66
CA ILE A 375 -21.60 -14.55 -0.80
C ILE A 375 -22.69 -15.41 -1.46
N GLU A 376 -23.79 -15.59 -0.74
CA GLU A 376 -24.98 -16.27 -1.26
C GLU A 376 -25.91 -15.25 -1.93
N TYR A 377 -25.92 -15.24 -3.26
CA TYR A 377 -26.68 -14.26 -4.06
C TYR A 377 -28.21 -14.37 -3.88
N GLU A 378 -28.71 -15.49 -3.38
CA GLU A 378 -30.12 -15.63 -3.03
C GLU A 378 -30.55 -14.58 -1.99
N TYR A 379 -29.75 -14.36 -0.97
CA TYR A 379 -30.00 -13.34 0.08
C TYR A 379 -29.93 -11.93 -0.46
N VAL A 380 -28.97 -11.65 -1.33
CA VAL A 380 -28.83 -10.35 -2.00
C VAL A 380 -30.06 -10.08 -2.89
N ALA A 381 -30.47 -11.06 -3.71
CA ALA A 381 -31.61 -10.95 -4.60
C ALA A 381 -32.94 -10.76 -3.84
N ALA A 382 -33.13 -11.52 -2.76
CA ALA A 382 -34.32 -11.41 -1.91
C ALA A 382 -34.43 -10.01 -1.27
N GLN A 383 -33.28 -9.45 -0.81
CA GLN A 383 -33.27 -8.10 -0.25
C GLN A 383 -33.56 -7.03 -1.30
N ILE A 384 -32.95 -7.14 -2.50
CA ILE A 384 -33.25 -6.21 -3.61
C ILE A 384 -34.73 -6.26 -4.00
N PHE A 385 -35.31 -7.45 -4.08
CA PHE A 385 -36.73 -7.61 -4.38
C PHE A 385 -37.61 -6.96 -3.33
N ALA A 386 -37.34 -7.21 -2.05
CA ALA A 386 -38.06 -6.59 -0.94
C ALA A 386 -37.98 -5.05 -0.96
N ASP A 387 -36.80 -4.51 -1.31
CA ASP A 387 -36.59 -3.06 -1.43
C ASP A 387 -37.42 -2.48 -2.60
N CYS A 388 -37.43 -3.14 -3.76
CA CYS A 388 -38.23 -2.72 -4.92
C CYS A 388 -39.76 -2.81 -4.67
N GLN A 389 -40.20 -3.60 -3.70
CA GLN A 389 -41.63 -3.63 -3.30
C GLN A 389 -42.02 -2.47 -2.38
N ARG A 390 -41.02 -1.82 -1.73
CA ARG A 390 -41.22 -0.76 -0.74
C ARG A 390 -40.88 0.63 -1.25
N MET A 391 -40.01 0.72 -2.25
CA MET A 391 -39.47 1.98 -2.79
C MET A 391 -39.75 2.02 -4.32
N ASP A 392 -39.88 3.23 -4.85
CA ASP A 392 -40.00 3.47 -6.30
C ASP A 392 -38.64 3.36 -6.99
N VAL A 393 -38.09 2.14 -7.05
CA VAL A 393 -36.74 1.92 -7.64
C VAL A 393 -36.85 1.99 -9.17
N ARG A 394 -36.22 3.02 -9.73
CA ARG A 394 -36.22 3.31 -11.18
C ARG A 394 -35.15 2.53 -11.90
N LYS A 395 -33.90 2.59 -11.41
CA LYS A 395 -32.75 1.90 -12.02
C LYS A 395 -31.78 1.43 -10.93
N ILE A 396 -31.12 0.29 -11.18
CA ILE A 396 -30.00 -0.24 -10.42
C ILE A 396 -28.84 -0.49 -11.41
N ALA A 397 -27.81 0.35 -11.34
CA ALA A 397 -26.59 0.18 -12.11
C ALA A 397 -25.74 -0.96 -11.56
N PHE A 398 -25.19 -1.81 -12.41
CA PHE A 398 -24.37 -2.95 -12.02
C PHE A 398 -23.19 -3.18 -12.99
N ASP A 399 -22.10 -3.80 -12.49
CA ASP A 399 -21.03 -4.30 -13.35
C ASP A 399 -21.42 -5.66 -13.96
N ARG A 400 -21.35 -5.75 -15.28
CA ARG A 400 -21.75 -6.92 -16.07
C ARG A 400 -21.08 -8.25 -15.66
N TRP A 401 -19.87 -8.19 -15.06
CA TRP A 401 -19.07 -9.40 -14.84
C TRP A 401 -19.73 -10.41 -13.88
N ASN A 402 -20.31 -9.96 -12.79
CA ASN A 402 -20.94 -10.83 -11.79
C ASN A 402 -22.47 -10.88 -11.88
N TYR A 403 -23.10 -10.01 -12.67
CA TYR A 403 -24.56 -9.96 -12.81
C TYR A 403 -25.17 -11.27 -13.31
N LYS A 404 -24.51 -11.95 -14.25
CA LYS A 404 -24.94 -13.25 -14.76
C LYS A 404 -25.15 -14.29 -13.65
N ASN A 405 -24.44 -14.19 -12.54
CA ASN A 405 -24.54 -15.08 -11.39
C ASN A 405 -25.71 -14.67 -10.46
N LEU A 406 -26.03 -13.38 -10.37
CA LEU A 406 -27.15 -12.85 -9.58
C LEU A 406 -28.48 -12.99 -10.29
N LYS A 407 -28.53 -12.82 -11.61
CA LYS A 407 -29.77 -12.79 -12.41
C LYS A 407 -30.71 -13.98 -12.19
N PRO A 408 -30.28 -15.27 -12.13
CA PRO A 408 -31.16 -16.38 -11.81
C PRO A 408 -31.85 -16.26 -10.45
N TRP A 409 -31.15 -15.69 -9.47
CA TRP A 409 -31.68 -15.48 -8.12
C TRP A 409 -32.67 -14.32 -8.07
N LEU A 410 -32.46 -13.26 -8.87
CA LEU A 410 -33.46 -12.19 -9.04
C LEU A 410 -34.78 -12.72 -9.63
N ALA A 411 -34.68 -13.56 -10.67
CA ALA A 411 -35.85 -14.21 -11.24
C ALA A 411 -36.56 -15.11 -10.20
N LYS A 412 -35.80 -15.88 -9.41
CA LYS A 412 -36.33 -16.70 -8.32
C LYS A 412 -36.99 -15.88 -7.21
N ALA A 413 -36.46 -14.69 -6.94
CA ALA A 413 -37.01 -13.75 -5.95
C ALA A 413 -38.33 -13.11 -6.39
N GLY A 414 -38.68 -13.15 -7.68
CA GLY A 414 -39.94 -12.67 -8.19
C GLY A 414 -39.88 -11.56 -9.24
N PHE A 415 -38.68 -11.17 -9.70
CA PHE A 415 -38.57 -10.22 -10.80
C PHE A 415 -39.01 -10.86 -12.14
N ARG A 416 -39.78 -10.12 -12.92
CA ARG A 416 -40.22 -10.53 -14.25
C ARG A 416 -39.09 -10.35 -15.27
N PRO A 417 -39.05 -11.11 -16.37
CA PRO A 417 -38.01 -10.99 -17.39
C PRO A 417 -37.82 -9.56 -17.91
N GLU A 418 -38.90 -8.80 -18.12
CA GLU A 418 -38.87 -7.42 -18.62
C GLU A 418 -38.21 -6.44 -17.62
N GLN A 419 -38.25 -6.78 -16.34
CA GLN A 419 -37.56 -5.98 -15.28
C GLN A 419 -36.06 -6.27 -15.21
N LEU A 420 -35.64 -7.44 -15.73
CA LEU A 420 -34.24 -7.88 -15.70
C LEU A 420 -33.46 -7.50 -16.97
N ASP A 421 -34.15 -7.51 -18.13
CA ASP A 421 -33.56 -7.24 -19.45
C ASP A 421 -34.48 -6.38 -20.30
N GLY A 422 -33.88 -5.58 -21.17
CA GLY A 422 -34.56 -4.72 -22.13
C GLY A 422 -34.45 -3.22 -21.78
N ASP A 423 -35.06 -2.37 -22.59
CA ASP A 423 -34.97 -0.93 -22.49
C ASP A 423 -35.63 -0.37 -21.21
N ASP A 424 -36.68 -1.04 -20.74
CA ASP A 424 -37.40 -0.65 -19.50
C ASP A 424 -36.96 -1.44 -18.27
N ALA A 425 -35.85 -2.20 -18.36
CA ALA A 425 -35.32 -2.97 -17.23
C ALA A 425 -34.93 -2.07 -16.05
N ILE A 426 -35.17 -2.56 -14.83
CA ILE A 426 -34.72 -1.92 -13.59
C ILE A 426 -33.18 -2.00 -13.50
N PHE A 427 -32.61 -3.09 -14.02
CA PHE A 427 -31.18 -3.34 -13.96
C PHE A 427 -30.49 -2.82 -15.21
N ALA A 428 -29.51 -1.92 -15.05
CA ALA A 428 -28.77 -1.28 -16.14
C ALA A 428 -27.27 -1.60 -16.05
N GLU A 429 -26.68 -2.03 -17.17
CA GLU A 429 -25.24 -2.25 -17.22
C GLU A 429 -24.48 -0.93 -17.07
N PHE A 430 -23.46 -0.92 -16.18
CA PHE A 430 -22.60 0.21 -15.95
C PHE A 430 -21.13 -0.23 -16.04
N GLY A 431 -20.38 0.36 -16.98
CA GLY A 431 -18.98 0.04 -17.16
C GLY A 431 -18.11 0.66 -16.04
N GLN A 432 -17.23 -0.13 -15.43
CA GLN A 432 -16.25 0.39 -14.45
C GLN A 432 -14.97 0.94 -15.12
N GLY A 433 -14.99 1.17 -16.44
CA GLY A 433 -13.92 1.83 -17.19
C GLY A 433 -13.94 3.35 -17.08
N PHE A 434 -12.93 4.00 -17.66
CA PHE A 434 -12.80 5.46 -17.65
C PHE A 434 -14.01 6.21 -18.23
N ALA A 435 -14.57 5.71 -19.31
CA ALA A 435 -15.67 6.38 -20.03
C ALA A 435 -16.93 6.54 -19.17
N SER A 436 -17.32 5.50 -18.42
CA SER A 436 -18.52 5.52 -17.58
C SER A 436 -18.24 6.09 -16.20
N MET A 437 -17.09 5.72 -15.59
CA MET A 437 -16.77 6.15 -14.22
C MET A 437 -16.37 7.63 -14.14
N SER A 438 -15.76 8.21 -15.17
CA SER A 438 -15.29 9.59 -15.08
C SER A 438 -16.42 10.60 -14.89
N PRO A 439 -17.53 10.58 -15.65
CA PRO A 439 -18.68 11.45 -15.38
C PRO A 439 -19.33 11.16 -14.03
N ALA A 440 -19.50 9.89 -13.64
CA ALA A 440 -20.07 9.51 -12.35
C ALA A 440 -19.26 10.00 -11.15
N LEU A 441 -17.93 9.94 -11.24
CA LEU A 441 -17.04 10.47 -10.20
C LEU A 441 -17.10 12.00 -10.13
N ARG A 442 -17.20 12.69 -11.26
CA ARG A 442 -17.37 14.15 -11.24
C ARG A 442 -18.69 14.56 -10.58
N ALA A 443 -19.78 13.84 -10.88
CA ALA A 443 -21.07 14.03 -10.26
C ALA A 443 -21.01 13.82 -8.74
N LEU A 444 -20.48 12.68 -8.30
CA LEU A 444 -20.34 12.37 -6.87
C LEU A 444 -19.43 13.38 -6.15
N GLU A 445 -18.30 13.75 -6.74
CA GLU A 445 -17.38 14.72 -6.17
C GLU A 445 -18.05 16.10 -6.00
N SER A 446 -18.74 16.58 -7.05
CA SER A 446 -19.50 17.82 -7.00
C SER A 446 -20.55 17.79 -5.88
N THR A 447 -21.33 16.71 -5.80
CA THR A 447 -22.38 16.52 -4.81
C THR A 447 -21.84 16.55 -3.38
N VAL A 448 -20.69 15.90 -3.13
CA VAL A 448 -20.06 15.90 -1.81
C VAL A 448 -19.43 17.25 -1.46
N LEU A 449 -18.73 17.89 -2.43
CA LEU A 449 -18.10 19.20 -2.22
C LEU A 449 -19.12 20.33 -1.97
N THR A 450 -20.32 20.24 -2.57
CA THR A 450 -21.41 21.21 -2.35
C THR A 450 -22.26 20.90 -1.11
N GLY A 451 -21.99 19.77 -0.42
CA GLY A 451 -22.80 19.34 0.71
C GLY A 451 -24.20 18.85 0.33
N SER A 452 -24.42 18.54 -0.95
CA SER A 452 -25.71 18.10 -1.51
C SER A 452 -25.93 16.60 -1.42
N ILE A 453 -25.42 15.93 -0.37
CA ILE A 453 -25.63 14.52 -0.05
C ILE A 453 -25.81 14.32 1.45
N ALA A 454 -26.74 13.46 1.84
CA ALA A 454 -26.97 13.04 3.22
C ALA A 454 -26.77 11.51 3.32
N HIS A 455 -25.73 11.06 4.02
CA HIS A 455 -25.36 9.64 4.09
C HIS A 455 -25.42 9.05 5.51
N GLY A 456 -25.79 9.85 6.52
CA GLY A 456 -26.02 9.39 7.89
C GLY A 456 -24.81 8.80 8.60
N GLY A 457 -23.59 9.03 8.11
CA GLY A 457 -22.36 8.51 8.72
C GLY A 457 -22.25 6.98 8.73
N HIS A 458 -22.88 6.28 7.76
CA HIS A 458 -22.84 4.82 7.72
C HIS A 458 -21.40 4.27 7.73
N PRO A 459 -20.98 3.47 8.75
CA PRO A 459 -19.57 3.18 9.00
C PRO A 459 -18.89 2.41 7.87
N VAL A 460 -19.57 1.45 7.24
CA VAL A 460 -19.00 0.68 6.11
C VAL A 460 -18.83 1.57 4.88
N LEU A 461 -19.81 2.44 4.58
CA LEU A 461 -19.69 3.38 3.46
C LEU A 461 -18.59 4.41 3.70
N THR A 462 -18.50 4.94 4.91
CA THR A 462 -17.44 5.88 5.31
C THR A 462 -16.05 5.26 5.18
N MET A 463 -15.87 4.00 5.58
CA MET A 463 -14.63 3.26 5.36
C MET A 463 -14.32 3.13 3.86
N CYS A 464 -15.31 2.75 3.03
CA CYS A 464 -15.11 2.61 1.58
C CYS A 464 -14.73 3.94 0.93
N MET A 465 -15.33 5.05 1.34
CA MET A 465 -14.99 6.39 0.82
C MET A 465 -13.59 6.84 1.26
N ALA A 466 -13.21 6.57 2.50
CA ALA A 466 -11.88 6.89 3.01
C ALA A 466 -10.75 6.11 2.28
N ASN A 467 -11.04 4.88 1.84
CA ASN A 467 -10.10 4.06 1.09
C ASN A 467 -10.07 4.36 -0.42
N ALA A 468 -11.06 5.08 -0.92
CA ALA A 468 -11.24 5.31 -2.36
C ALA A 468 -10.14 6.20 -2.93
N VAL A 469 -9.45 5.68 -3.95
CA VAL A 469 -8.41 6.38 -4.69
C VAL A 469 -8.78 6.39 -6.16
N VAL A 470 -8.48 7.48 -6.86
CA VAL A 470 -8.71 7.59 -8.30
C VAL A 470 -7.40 7.45 -9.08
N THR A 471 -7.51 6.86 -10.26
CA THR A 471 -6.46 6.90 -11.28
C THR A 471 -6.96 7.68 -12.49
N THR A 472 -6.05 8.41 -13.13
CA THR A 472 -6.36 9.27 -14.27
C THR A 472 -5.64 8.74 -15.51
N ASN A 473 -6.32 8.71 -16.66
CA ASN A 473 -5.71 8.41 -17.95
C ASN A 473 -5.06 9.67 -18.57
N PRO A 474 -4.28 9.55 -19.65
CA PRO A 474 -3.68 10.72 -20.33
C PRO A 474 -4.69 11.74 -20.87
N ALA A 475 -5.94 11.35 -21.09
CA ALA A 475 -7.02 12.25 -21.53
C ALA A 475 -7.69 13.00 -20.36
N GLY A 476 -7.29 12.74 -19.12
CA GLY A 476 -7.85 13.36 -17.92
C GLY A 476 -9.09 12.65 -17.34
N ASP A 477 -9.53 11.53 -17.93
CA ASP A 477 -10.63 10.75 -17.36
C ASP A 477 -10.19 10.00 -16.14
N ARG A 478 -11.10 9.85 -15.18
CA ARG A 478 -10.85 9.25 -13.87
C ARG A 478 -11.67 7.98 -13.65
N LYS A 479 -11.10 7.02 -12.92
CA LYS A 479 -11.84 5.87 -12.38
C LYS A 479 -11.32 5.52 -11.00
N LEU A 480 -12.13 4.83 -10.20
CA LEU A 480 -11.68 4.25 -8.93
C LEU A 480 -10.69 3.11 -9.19
N ASP A 481 -9.65 3.04 -8.38
CA ASP A 481 -8.56 2.06 -8.54
C ASP A 481 -8.48 1.14 -7.31
N LYS A 482 -9.07 -0.07 -7.42
CA LYS A 482 -9.05 -1.08 -6.35
C LYS A 482 -7.62 -1.54 -5.99
N ALA A 483 -6.68 -1.48 -6.94
CA ALA A 483 -5.30 -1.91 -6.71
C ALA A 483 -4.46 -0.89 -5.91
N LYS A 484 -4.83 0.39 -6.00
CA LYS A 484 -4.16 1.49 -5.29
C LYS A 484 -4.85 1.85 -3.97
N ALA A 485 -6.06 1.37 -3.77
CA ALA A 485 -6.84 1.61 -2.55
C ALA A 485 -6.17 0.96 -1.33
N SER A 486 -6.26 1.63 -0.19
CA SER A 486 -5.72 1.13 1.09
C SER A 486 -6.57 0.01 1.72
N GLY A 487 -7.78 -0.20 1.20
CA GLY A 487 -8.73 -1.21 1.65
C GLY A 487 -9.92 -1.34 0.71
N ARG A 488 -11.04 -1.85 1.21
CA ARG A 488 -12.27 -2.03 0.43
C ARG A 488 -12.87 -0.70 -0.02
N ILE A 489 -13.28 -0.62 -1.28
CA ILE A 489 -13.90 0.56 -1.90
C ILE A 489 -15.24 0.26 -2.58
N ASP A 490 -15.77 -0.95 -2.40
CA ASP A 490 -16.97 -1.45 -3.11
C ASP A 490 -18.18 -0.51 -2.88
N GLY A 491 -18.32 0.04 -1.66
CA GLY A 491 -19.34 1.04 -1.37
C GLY A 491 -19.17 2.36 -2.11
N ALA A 492 -17.92 2.80 -2.34
CA ALA A 492 -17.63 4.01 -3.11
C ALA A 492 -17.93 3.80 -4.60
N VAL A 493 -17.60 2.59 -5.13
CA VAL A 493 -17.95 2.21 -6.50
C VAL A 493 -19.46 2.18 -6.69
N ALA A 494 -20.18 1.52 -5.77
CA ALA A 494 -21.64 1.45 -5.80
C ALA A 494 -22.29 2.84 -5.69
N LEU A 495 -21.82 3.71 -4.80
CA LEU A 495 -22.32 5.08 -4.69
C LEU A 495 -22.07 5.90 -5.95
N ALA A 496 -20.87 5.81 -6.55
CA ALA A 496 -20.58 6.50 -7.80
C ALA A 496 -21.50 6.04 -8.94
N MET A 497 -21.75 4.73 -9.05
CA MET A 497 -22.69 4.19 -10.02
C MET A 497 -24.12 4.69 -9.77
N ALA A 498 -24.58 4.72 -8.50
CA ALA A 498 -25.91 5.20 -8.15
C ALA A 498 -26.11 6.67 -8.52
N VAL A 499 -25.19 7.55 -8.10
CA VAL A 499 -25.26 9.00 -8.39
C VAL A 499 -25.13 9.25 -9.89
N GLY A 500 -24.18 8.58 -10.57
CA GLY A 500 -24.00 8.77 -12.02
C GLY A 500 -25.23 8.34 -12.83
N THR A 501 -25.90 7.26 -12.43
CA THR A 501 -27.15 6.80 -13.08
C THR A 501 -28.30 7.76 -12.78
N ALA A 502 -28.41 8.23 -11.55
CA ALA A 502 -29.46 9.17 -11.14
C ALA A 502 -29.35 10.50 -11.89
N GLU A 503 -28.15 11.08 -12.01
CA GLU A 503 -27.95 12.33 -12.74
C GLU A 503 -28.23 12.18 -14.25
N ALA A 504 -27.80 11.09 -14.87
CA ALA A 504 -28.05 10.83 -16.28
C ALA A 504 -29.56 10.77 -16.59
N GLU A 505 -30.35 10.09 -15.74
CA GLU A 505 -31.81 10.04 -15.91
C GLU A 505 -32.51 11.37 -15.58
N TYR A 506 -31.94 12.15 -14.66
CA TYR A 506 -32.49 13.46 -14.29
C TYR A 506 -32.31 14.47 -15.45
N ASP A 507 -31.14 14.46 -16.09
CA ASP A 507 -30.84 15.28 -17.26
C ASP A 507 -31.71 14.90 -18.46
N ASP A 508 -31.88 13.60 -18.72
CA ASP A 508 -32.80 13.10 -19.77
C ASP A 508 -34.26 13.52 -19.50
N GLY A 509 -34.66 13.47 -18.24
CA GLY A 509 -36.00 13.90 -17.83
C GLY A 509 -36.22 15.42 -18.00
N ALA A 510 -35.22 16.22 -17.72
CA ALA A 510 -35.26 17.68 -17.94
C ALA A 510 -35.30 18.04 -19.43
N ALA A 511 -34.46 17.37 -20.26
CA ALA A 511 -34.44 17.55 -21.69
C ALA A 511 -35.77 17.13 -22.35
N LYS A 512 -36.36 15.99 -21.92
CA LYS A 512 -37.67 15.54 -22.39
C LYS A 512 -38.80 16.51 -22.00
N ARG A 513 -38.76 17.08 -20.81
CA ARG A 513 -39.72 18.12 -20.36
C ARG A 513 -39.56 19.40 -21.17
N ALA A 514 -38.35 19.90 -21.36
CA ALA A 514 -38.08 21.09 -22.17
C ALA A 514 -38.55 20.93 -23.62
N ASN A 515 -38.34 19.76 -24.23
CA ASN A 515 -38.82 19.43 -25.57
C ASN A 515 -40.36 19.35 -25.60
N MET A 516 -40.99 18.79 -24.58
CA MET A 516 -42.44 18.72 -24.47
C MET A 516 -43.08 20.08 -24.27
N ASP A 517 -42.50 20.91 -23.41
CA ASP A 517 -42.93 22.32 -23.21
C ASP A 517 -42.78 23.14 -24.50
N SER A 518 -41.66 22.96 -25.21
CA SER A 518 -41.45 23.58 -26.51
C SER A 518 -42.46 23.12 -27.58
N TYR A 519 -42.82 21.82 -27.57
CA TYR A 519 -43.84 21.25 -28.44
C TYR A 519 -45.23 21.80 -28.09
N PHE A 520 -45.64 21.83 -26.82
CA PHE A 520 -46.90 22.43 -26.42
C PHE A 520 -46.98 23.91 -26.69
N ALA A 521 -45.88 24.66 -26.48
CA ALA A 521 -45.81 26.07 -26.87
C ALA A 521 -45.99 26.26 -28.37
N SER A 522 -45.45 25.37 -29.23
CA SER A 522 -45.64 25.38 -30.68
C SER A 522 -47.06 25.12 -31.13
N LEU A 523 -47.83 24.39 -30.29
CA LEU A 523 -49.25 24.10 -30.54
C LEU A 523 -50.20 25.17 -29.99
N GLY A 524 -49.68 26.24 -29.35
CA GLY A 524 -50.49 27.32 -28.78
C GLY A 524 -51.34 26.86 -27.57
N VAL A 525 -50.94 25.78 -26.94
CA VAL A 525 -51.53 25.25 -25.70
C VAL A 525 -50.59 25.63 -24.56
N ALA A 526 -50.75 26.82 -23.99
CA ALA A 526 -50.08 27.29 -22.78
C ALA A 526 -51.10 27.43 -21.65
#